data_58bcf1d5752073cfda736a1a54cb68e8
#
_entry.id   58bcf1d5752073cfda736a1a54cb68e8
#
_cell.length_a   1.000
_cell.length_b   1.000
_cell.length_c   1.000
_cell.angle_alpha   90.00
_cell.angle_beta   90.00
_cell.angle_gamma   90.00
#
_symmetry.space_group_name_H-M   'P 1'
#
loop_
_entity.id
_entity.type
_entity.pdbx_description
1 polymer ?
#
loop_
_entity_poly.entity_id
_entity_poly.type
_entity_poly.pdbx_seq_one_letter_code
_entity_poly.pdbx_strand_id
1 'polypeptide(L)'
;MKFILTSCADKAAAKTLAKKLVNAKFAACVSVFKANSIYFWDGEIKDEKERVLLIKTAVKFKKVAKFIAKHHDYDLPEIVAFKADKASKKYKKWIKKEIK
;
A
#
# COMPACT_ATOMS: atom_id res chain seq x y z
N MET A 1 -5.23 -10.59 -9.27
CA MET A 1 -5.08 -9.32 -8.56
C MET A 1 -4.74 -9.55 -7.10
N LYS A 2 -4.13 -8.59 -6.48
CA LYS A 2 -3.70 -8.68 -5.09
C LYS A 2 -3.91 -7.34 -4.38
N PHE A 3 -3.91 -7.40 -3.07
CA PHE A 3 -3.88 -6.24 -2.20
C PHE A 3 -2.51 -6.16 -1.54
N ILE A 4 -1.98 -4.96 -1.45
CA ILE A 4 -0.73 -4.72 -0.73
C ILE A 4 -1.01 -3.68 0.35
N LEU A 5 -0.61 -4.00 1.58
CA LEU A 5 -0.74 -3.09 2.71
C LEU A 5 0.58 -2.42 3.01
N THR A 6 0.53 -1.14 3.25
CA THR A 6 1.60 -0.37 3.88
C THR A 6 0.96 0.70 4.75
N SER A 7 1.72 1.32 5.63
CA SER A 7 1.21 2.39 6.47
C SER A 7 2.17 3.56 6.49
N CYS A 8 1.63 4.76 6.64
CA CYS A 8 2.39 6.00 6.69
C CYS A 8 2.04 6.78 7.95
N ALA A 9 2.94 7.69 8.35
CA ALA A 9 2.79 8.43 9.59
C ALA A 9 1.57 9.35 9.62
N ASP A 10 1.23 9.94 8.47
CA ASP A 10 0.14 10.91 8.41
C ASP A 10 -0.55 10.91 7.04
N LYS A 11 -1.61 11.71 6.95
CA LYS A 11 -2.42 11.83 5.73
C LYS A 11 -1.60 12.32 4.52
N ALA A 12 -0.74 13.30 4.74
CA ALA A 12 0.05 13.89 3.65
C ALA A 12 1.01 12.87 3.05
N ALA A 13 1.75 12.15 3.90
CA ALA A 13 2.66 11.10 3.46
C ALA A 13 1.93 9.99 2.72
N ALA A 14 0.78 9.56 3.24
CA ALA A 14 -0.04 8.51 2.63
C ALA A 14 -0.54 8.92 1.24
N LYS A 15 -1.07 10.11 1.11
CA LYS A 15 -1.57 10.62 -0.17
C LYS A 15 -0.45 10.78 -1.19
N THR A 16 0.70 11.26 -0.76
CA THR A 16 1.86 11.42 -1.65
C THR A 16 2.29 10.07 -2.21
N LEU A 17 2.44 9.06 -1.36
CA LEU A 17 2.81 7.71 -1.78
C LEU A 17 1.75 7.09 -2.69
N ALA A 18 0.48 7.23 -2.32
CA ALA A 18 -0.64 6.71 -3.11
C ALA A 18 -0.64 7.30 -4.53
N LYS A 19 -0.48 8.60 -4.63
CA LYS A 19 -0.44 9.28 -5.94
C LYS A 19 0.75 8.85 -6.78
N LYS A 20 1.91 8.65 -6.17
CA LYS A 20 3.10 8.15 -6.86
C LYS A 20 2.87 6.76 -7.43
N LEU A 21 2.26 5.87 -6.64
CA LEU A 21 1.95 4.50 -7.05
C LEU A 21 1.01 4.47 -8.25
N VAL A 22 -0.06 5.24 -8.18
CA VAL A 22 -1.07 5.30 -9.25
C VAL A 22 -0.48 5.96 -10.50
N ASN A 23 0.22 7.07 -10.32
CA ASN A 23 0.81 7.80 -11.44
C ASN A 23 1.86 6.97 -12.19
N ALA A 24 2.63 6.16 -11.46
CA ALA A 24 3.66 5.30 -12.05
C ALA A 24 3.08 3.99 -12.59
N LYS A 25 1.77 3.77 -12.49
CA LYS A 25 1.09 2.58 -12.98
C LYS A 25 1.45 1.29 -12.22
N PHE A 26 1.90 1.42 -10.99
CA PHE A 26 2.12 0.26 -10.11
C PHE A 26 0.86 -0.14 -9.37
N ALA A 27 -0.11 0.75 -9.28
CA ALA A 27 -1.39 0.47 -8.64
C ALA A 27 -2.53 1.05 -9.47
N ALA A 28 -3.64 0.35 -9.54
CA ALA A 28 -4.84 0.86 -10.19
C ALA A 28 -5.62 1.77 -9.24
N CYS A 29 -5.60 1.44 -7.96
CA CYS A 29 -6.35 2.17 -6.94
C CYS A 29 -5.64 2.00 -5.60
N VAL A 30 -5.64 3.05 -4.80
CA VAL A 30 -5.13 3.00 -3.43
C VAL A 30 -6.17 3.63 -2.53
N SER A 31 -6.67 2.85 -1.56
CA SER A 31 -7.56 3.36 -0.53
C SER A 31 -6.75 3.70 0.70
N VAL A 32 -7.02 4.85 1.30
CA VAL A 32 -6.31 5.35 2.48
C VAL A 32 -7.30 5.47 3.63
N PHE A 33 -6.96 4.88 4.79
CA PHE A 33 -7.82 4.97 5.96
C PHE A 33 -7.01 5.10 7.25
N LYS A 34 -7.68 5.61 8.28
CA LYS A 34 -7.07 5.84 9.59
C LYS A 34 -6.88 4.52 10.34
N ALA A 35 -5.78 4.42 11.08
CA ALA A 35 -5.52 3.30 11.97
C ALA A 35 -4.80 3.78 13.22
N ASN A 36 -4.97 3.01 14.30
CA ASN A 36 -4.10 3.08 15.47
C ASN A 36 -3.27 1.82 15.47
N SER A 37 -1.96 1.98 15.51
CA SER A 37 -1.03 0.84 15.50
C SER A 37 -0.32 0.74 16.83
N ILE A 38 -0.39 -0.44 17.43
CA ILE A 38 0.22 -0.72 18.72
C ILE A 38 1.25 -1.83 18.49
N TYR A 39 2.51 -1.56 18.81
CA TYR A 39 3.59 -2.47 18.50
C TYR A 39 4.81 -2.23 19.39
N PHE A 40 5.73 -3.20 19.41
CA PHE A 40 7.02 -3.04 20.07
C PHE A 40 8.02 -2.44 19.09
N TRP A 41 8.70 -1.44 19.55
CA TRP A 41 9.82 -0.86 18.83
C TRP A 41 10.88 -0.45 19.82
N ASP A 42 12.10 -0.94 19.66
CA ASP A 42 13.23 -0.62 20.51
C ASP A 42 12.95 -0.86 22.00
N GLY A 43 12.28 -1.99 22.29
CA GLY A 43 11.96 -2.41 23.66
C GLY A 43 10.78 -1.71 24.32
N GLU A 44 10.09 -0.84 23.59
CA GLU A 44 8.96 -0.09 24.13
C GLU A 44 7.67 -0.37 23.34
N ILE A 45 6.54 -0.27 24.01
CA ILE A 45 5.23 -0.31 23.35
C ILE A 45 4.94 1.07 22.78
N LYS A 46 4.71 1.08 21.46
CA LYS A 46 4.28 2.28 20.75
C LYS A 46 2.79 2.19 20.49
N ASP A 47 2.12 3.31 20.59
CA ASP A 47 0.70 3.48 20.29
C ASP A 47 0.58 4.72 19.42
N GLU A 48 0.51 4.51 18.12
CA GLU A 48 0.62 5.60 17.14
C GLU A 48 -0.55 5.64 16.18
N LYS A 49 -0.96 6.86 15.84
CA LYS A 49 -1.93 7.06 14.76
C LYS A 49 -1.20 6.98 13.44
N GLU A 50 -1.78 6.21 12.52
CA GLU A 50 -1.21 6.03 11.19
C GLU A 50 -2.29 6.12 10.12
N ARG A 51 -1.86 6.16 8.88
CA ARG A 51 -2.73 5.97 7.72
C ARG A 51 -2.31 4.72 7.01
N VAL A 52 -3.27 3.82 6.81
CA VAL A 52 -3.04 2.55 6.09
C VAL A 52 -3.41 2.76 4.64
N LEU A 53 -2.55 2.26 3.76
CA LEU A 53 -2.82 2.21 2.33
C LEU A 53 -3.18 0.78 1.95
N LEU A 54 -4.34 0.62 1.33
CA LEU A 54 -4.74 -0.64 0.71
C LEU A 54 -4.56 -0.47 -0.79
N ILE A 55 -3.52 -1.06 -1.31
CA ILE A 55 -3.09 -0.93 -2.70
C ILE A 55 -3.68 -2.08 -3.51
N LYS A 56 -4.38 -1.76 -4.59
CA LYS A 56 -5.04 -2.74 -5.45
C LYS A 56 -4.30 -2.79 -6.78
N THR A 57 -3.74 -3.98 -7.09
CA THR A 57 -2.86 -4.10 -8.25
C THR A 57 -2.79 -5.55 -8.72
N ALA A 58 -2.26 -5.73 -9.93
CA ALA A 58 -1.84 -7.03 -10.45
C ALA A 58 -0.37 -7.02 -10.84
N VAL A 59 0.34 -5.94 -10.56
CA VAL A 59 1.79 -5.87 -10.78
C VAL A 59 2.48 -6.80 -9.78
N LYS A 60 3.59 -7.41 -10.18
CA LYS A 60 4.35 -8.32 -9.32
C LYS A 60 4.73 -7.65 -8.01
N PHE A 61 4.56 -8.37 -6.91
CA PHE A 61 4.84 -7.87 -5.57
C PHE A 61 6.23 -7.24 -5.45
N LYS A 62 7.24 -7.94 -5.97
CA LYS A 62 8.63 -7.50 -5.90
C LYS A 62 8.83 -6.09 -6.46
N LYS A 63 8.17 -5.80 -7.57
CA LYS A 63 8.25 -4.49 -8.22
C LYS A 63 7.57 -3.41 -7.40
N VAL A 64 6.39 -3.71 -6.88
CA VAL A 64 5.64 -2.74 -6.06
C VAL A 64 6.37 -2.50 -4.74
N ALA A 65 6.84 -3.56 -4.10
CA ALA A 65 7.58 -3.45 -2.83
C ALA A 65 8.83 -2.60 -2.97
N LYS A 66 9.58 -2.80 -4.06
CA LYS A 66 10.79 -2.00 -4.33
C LYS A 66 10.45 -0.52 -4.52
N PHE A 67 9.36 -0.24 -5.23
CA PHE A 67 8.91 1.13 -5.43
C PHE A 67 8.49 1.78 -4.10
N ILE A 68 7.73 1.05 -3.29
CA ILE A 68 7.29 1.56 -1.98
C ILE A 68 8.52 1.85 -1.09
N ALA A 69 9.45 0.92 -1.01
CA ALA A 69 10.65 1.08 -0.17
C ALA A 69 11.46 2.31 -0.58
N LYS A 70 11.54 2.57 -1.88
CA LYS A 70 12.27 3.74 -2.41
C LYS A 70 11.62 5.07 -2.02
N HIS A 71 10.30 5.10 -1.92
CA HIS A 71 9.54 6.34 -1.72
C HIS A 71 8.93 6.48 -0.33
N HIS A 72 9.16 5.51 0.56
CA HIS A 72 8.60 5.51 1.91
C HIS A 72 9.54 6.25 2.88
N ASP A 73 8.95 6.96 3.84
CA ASP A 73 9.71 7.72 4.83
C ASP A 73 10.26 6.84 5.98
N TYR A 74 9.67 5.67 6.21
CA TYR A 74 10.11 4.76 7.27
C TYR A 74 11.35 3.98 6.83
N ASP A 75 12.26 3.73 7.79
CA ASP A 75 13.40 2.84 7.57
C ASP A 75 12.94 1.40 7.36
N LEU A 76 11.91 0.99 8.09
CA LEU A 76 11.33 -0.36 7.98
C LEU A 76 9.83 -0.26 7.74
N PRO A 77 9.40 -0.03 6.50
CA PRO A 77 7.97 0.03 6.21
C PRO A 77 7.32 -1.35 6.20
N GLU A 78 6.08 -1.43 6.65
CA GLU A 78 5.26 -2.62 6.44
C GLU A 78 4.94 -2.72 4.96
N ILE A 79 5.24 -3.87 4.35
CA ILE A 79 4.87 -4.14 2.95
C ILE A 79 4.43 -5.59 2.89
N VAL A 80 3.13 -5.83 2.88
CA VAL A 80 2.56 -7.18 2.94
C VAL A 80 1.52 -7.32 1.84
N ALA A 81 1.56 -8.43 1.13
CA ALA A 81 0.59 -8.70 0.07
C ALA A 81 -0.27 -9.91 0.40
N PHE A 82 -1.52 -9.86 -0.04
CA PHE A 82 -2.40 -11.02 -0.03
C PHE A 82 -3.21 -11.03 -1.32
N LYS A 83 -3.49 -12.24 -1.81
CA LYS A 83 -4.22 -12.41 -3.06
C LYS A 83 -5.71 -12.23 -2.83
N ALA A 84 -6.39 -11.61 -3.79
CA ALA A 84 -7.84 -11.62 -3.81
C ALA A 84 -8.27 -13.02 -4.31
N ASP A 85 -8.99 -13.76 -3.46
CA ASP A 85 -9.50 -15.08 -3.84
C ASP A 85 -10.47 -14.96 -5.02
N LYS A 86 -11.39 -14.03 -4.93
CA LYS A 86 -12.39 -13.76 -5.98
C LYS A 86 -12.57 -12.27 -6.17
N ALA A 87 -12.86 -11.88 -7.38
CA ALA A 87 -13.23 -10.52 -7.72
C ALA A 87 -14.10 -10.56 -8.97
N SER A 88 -14.95 -9.54 -9.15
CA SER A 88 -15.77 -9.48 -10.37
C SER A 88 -14.88 -9.36 -11.60
N LYS A 89 -15.32 -9.96 -12.70
CA LYS A 89 -14.56 -9.93 -13.96
C LYS A 89 -14.33 -8.50 -14.45
N LYS A 90 -15.32 -7.65 -14.33
CA LYS A 90 -15.23 -6.25 -14.76
C LYS A 90 -14.20 -5.48 -13.95
N TYR A 91 -14.18 -5.69 -12.64
CA TYR A 91 -13.22 -5.02 -11.77
C TYR A 91 -11.79 -5.48 -12.03
N LYS A 92 -11.59 -6.79 -12.16
CA LYS A 92 -10.26 -7.35 -12.53
C LYS A 92 -9.75 -6.76 -13.85
N LYS A 93 -10.63 -6.63 -14.82
CA LYS A 93 -10.30 -6.07 -16.13
C LYS A 93 -9.86 -4.62 -16.02
N TRP A 94 -10.58 -3.85 -15.21
CA TRP A 94 -10.24 -2.45 -14.95
C TRP A 94 -8.86 -2.33 -14.28
N ILE A 95 -8.60 -3.16 -13.26
CA ILE A 95 -7.30 -3.17 -12.58
C ILE A 95 -6.17 -3.39 -13.59
N LYS A 96 -6.31 -4.41 -14.46
CA LYS A 96 -5.27 -4.72 -15.45
C LYS A 96 -5.07 -3.61 -16.46
N LYS A 97 -6.13 -2.91 -16.82
CA LYS A 97 -6.07 -1.81 -17.79
C LYS A 97 -5.29 -0.61 -17.24
N GLU A 98 -5.36 -0.35 -15.94
CA GLU A 98 -4.79 0.84 -15.34
C GLU A 98 -3.37 0.68 -14.81
N ILE A 99 -2.76 -0.50 -14.96
CA ILE A 99 -1.39 -0.78 -14.48
C ILE A 99 -0.45 -1.06 -15.65
N LYS A 100 0.83 -1.19 -15.31
CA LYS A 100 1.89 -1.55 -16.28
C LYS A 100 1.70 -2.93 -16.85
#